data_aa3146622973101c6c58d1b923e11199
#
_entry.id   aa3146622973101c6c58d1b923e11199
#
_cell.length_a   1.000
_cell.length_b   1.000
_cell.length_c   1.000
_cell.angle_alpha   90.00
_cell.angle_beta   90.00
_cell.angle_gamma   90.00
#
_symmetry.space_group_name_H-M   'P 1'
#
loop_
_entity.id
_entity.type
_entity.pdbx_description
1 polymer ?
#
loop_
_entity_poly.entity_id
_entity_poly.type
_entity_poly.pdbx_seq_one_letter_code
_entity_poly.pdbx_strand_id
1 'polypeptide(L)'
;SQSNMADPAAYDSISKWIDVDNHINYNIAQIFIDNRDWPGNNIKFWRPQGNGGKRRRMLYDTDFSFGIPWMGLGYNFNTLQFAVEENGPDWPNPPWSTFLFRKLLENSNYQQRFINIFCDRFNTIFTSDNMVNRLDSIATSIVDIIPVHQNKWPQSANNWDYNVQIVRDFAQFRSEYMREYLESFFNLSNLTEAGFYSTPGGKIKINTIVPESNSWIGEYYTDIPIRVEAIPD
;
A
#
# COMPACT_ATOMS: atom_id res chain seq x y z
N SER A 1 18.01 -24.09 1.50
CA SER A 1 16.89 -24.66 0.74
C SER A 1 15.86 -23.56 0.51
N GLN A 2 15.52 -23.29 -0.75
CA GLN A 2 14.43 -22.39 -1.07
C GLN A 2 13.12 -23.11 -0.70
N SER A 3 12.57 -22.79 0.47
CA SER A 3 11.29 -23.37 0.90
C SER A 3 10.18 -22.89 -0.03
N ASN A 4 9.34 -23.79 -0.51
CA ASN A 4 8.15 -23.47 -1.27
C ASN A 4 7.11 -22.86 -0.32
N MET A 5 6.78 -21.58 -0.47
CA MET A 5 5.81 -20.90 0.41
C MET A 5 4.35 -21.26 0.12
N ALA A 6 4.08 -21.96 -0.99
CA ALA A 6 2.77 -22.59 -1.19
C ALA A 6 2.49 -23.70 -0.15
N ASP A 7 3.55 -24.26 0.47
CA ASP A 7 3.40 -25.16 1.61
C ASP A 7 2.97 -24.39 2.87
N PRO A 8 1.79 -24.70 3.47
CA PRO A 8 1.32 -24.05 4.69
C PRO A 8 2.33 -24.12 5.86
N ALA A 9 3.06 -25.20 6.01
CA ALA A 9 4.03 -25.36 7.10
C ALA A 9 5.23 -24.41 6.94
N ALA A 10 5.67 -24.16 5.69
CA ALA A 10 6.72 -23.18 5.42
C ALA A 10 6.23 -21.75 5.70
N TYR A 11 4.99 -21.43 5.29
CA TYR A 11 4.36 -20.15 5.57
C TYR A 11 4.16 -19.92 7.07
N ASP A 12 3.67 -20.92 7.81
CA ASP A 12 3.52 -20.83 9.27
C ASP A 12 4.86 -20.63 9.97
N SER A 13 5.89 -21.29 9.49
CA SER A 13 7.24 -21.12 10.02
C SER A 13 7.74 -19.68 9.89
N ILE A 14 7.65 -19.09 8.70
CA ILE A 14 8.11 -17.70 8.47
C ILE A 14 7.23 -16.69 9.23
N SER A 15 5.93 -16.95 9.37
CA SER A 15 4.97 -16.11 10.11
C SER A 15 5.25 -16.00 11.61
N LYS A 16 6.09 -16.88 12.16
CA LYS A 16 6.60 -16.75 13.53
C LYS A 16 7.71 -15.69 13.65
N TRP A 17 8.40 -15.37 12.56
CA TRP A 17 9.53 -14.46 12.52
C TRP A 17 9.20 -13.06 12.04
N ILE A 18 8.19 -12.93 11.18
CA ILE A 18 7.75 -11.66 10.62
C ILE A 18 6.33 -11.32 11.07
N ASP A 19 6.05 -10.05 11.23
CA ASP A 19 4.70 -9.53 11.36
C ASP A 19 4.09 -9.43 9.96
N VAL A 20 3.26 -10.42 9.62
CA VAL A 20 2.68 -10.56 8.26
C VAL A 20 1.78 -9.38 7.91
N ASP A 21 0.99 -8.86 8.87
CA ASP A 21 0.12 -7.71 8.63
C ASP A 21 0.94 -6.45 8.37
N ASN A 22 1.97 -6.22 9.15
CA ASN A 22 2.89 -5.12 8.90
C ASN A 22 3.58 -5.28 7.54
N HIS A 23 4.03 -6.49 7.17
CA HIS A 23 4.68 -6.75 5.90
C HIS A 23 3.75 -6.47 4.71
N ILE A 24 2.48 -6.89 4.78
CA ILE A 24 1.47 -6.60 3.76
C ILE A 24 1.25 -5.09 3.64
N ASN A 25 0.93 -4.41 4.75
CA ASN A 25 0.65 -2.98 4.74
C ASN A 25 1.85 -2.14 4.25
N TYR A 26 3.07 -2.54 4.62
CA TYR A 26 4.29 -1.90 4.13
C TYR A 26 4.43 -2.00 2.61
N ASN A 27 4.26 -3.20 2.04
CA ASN A 27 4.37 -3.37 0.59
C ASN A 27 3.23 -2.65 -0.15
N ILE A 28 2.01 -2.70 0.37
CA ILE A 28 0.87 -1.95 -0.19
C ILE A 28 1.18 -0.45 -0.21
N ALA A 29 1.69 0.11 0.88
CA ALA A 29 2.03 1.53 0.94
C ALA A 29 3.10 1.89 -0.10
N GLN A 30 4.22 1.17 -0.15
CA GLN A 30 5.31 1.42 -1.10
C GLN A 30 4.86 1.30 -2.56
N ILE A 31 4.08 0.27 -2.88
CA ILE A 31 3.54 0.03 -4.23
C ILE A 31 2.53 1.13 -4.60
N PHE A 32 1.62 1.47 -3.70
CA PHE A 32 0.58 2.46 -3.97
C PHE A 32 1.16 3.85 -4.20
N ILE A 33 2.08 4.31 -3.34
CA ILE A 33 2.68 5.64 -3.47
C ILE A 33 3.70 5.74 -4.60
N ASP A 34 3.97 4.66 -5.33
CA ASP A 34 5.01 4.59 -6.38
C ASP A 34 6.38 5.05 -5.89
N ASN A 35 6.86 4.47 -4.78
CA ASN A 35 8.19 4.82 -4.28
C ASN A 35 9.28 4.28 -5.20
N ARG A 36 9.96 5.18 -5.92
CA ARG A 36 10.96 4.84 -6.95
C ARG A 36 12.35 4.62 -6.39
N ASP A 37 12.57 4.89 -5.11
CA ASP A 37 13.80 4.60 -4.37
C ASP A 37 13.69 3.33 -3.51
N TRP A 38 12.67 2.56 -3.75
CA TRP A 38 12.36 1.27 -3.15
C TRP A 38 12.30 0.21 -4.29
N PRO A 39 12.59 -1.08 -4.06
CA PRO A 39 12.67 -1.79 -2.78
C PRO A 39 14.09 -2.09 -2.28
N GLY A 40 15.12 -1.76 -3.02
CA GLY A 40 16.52 -2.07 -2.66
C GLY A 40 17.18 -1.02 -1.77
N ASN A 41 16.60 0.19 -1.74
CA ASN A 41 17.04 1.30 -0.93
C ASN A 41 15.96 1.69 0.10
N ASN A 42 16.29 2.56 1.04
CA ASN A 42 15.36 3.08 2.07
C ASN A 42 14.58 2.00 2.82
N ILE A 43 15.25 0.88 3.14
CA ILE A 43 14.66 -0.23 3.88
C ILE A 43 15.09 -0.16 5.33
N LYS A 44 14.12 -0.03 6.24
CA LYS A 44 14.34 -0.18 7.69
C LYS A 44 13.39 -1.22 8.27
N PHE A 45 13.91 -1.95 9.23
CA PHE A 45 13.11 -2.89 10.01
C PHE A 45 13.61 -2.95 11.45
N TRP A 46 12.73 -3.35 12.32
CA TRP A 46 13.01 -3.52 13.75
C TRP A 46 12.31 -4.76 14.29
N ARG A 47 12.70 -5.15 15.48
CA ARG A 47 12.11 -6.27 16.20
C ARG A 47 12.15 -5.97 17.69
N PRO A 48 11.05 -6.21 18.46
CA PRO A 48 11.12 -6.19 19.92
C PRO A 48 12.16 -7.18 20.42
N GLN A 49 12.87 -6.82 21.49
CA GLN A 49 13.74 -7.76 22.19
C GLN A 49 12.90 -8.78 22.97
N GLY A 50 13.44 -9.98 23.13
CA GLY A 50 12.79 -11.07 23.86
C GLY A 50 12.17 -12.15 22.97
N ASN A 51 11.56 -13.14 23.63
CA ASN A 51 10.97 -14.29 22.95
C ASN A 51 9.68 -13.87 22.21
N GLY A 52 9.53 -14.32 20.96
CA GLY A 52 8.32 -14.06 20.17
C GLY A 52 8.28 -12.70 19.46
N GLY A 53 9.31 -11.87 19.58
CA GLY A 53 9.38 -10.60 18.83
C GLY A 53 9.43 -10.85 17.33
N LYS A 54 8.45 -10.32 16.57
CA LYS A 54 8.40 -10.42 15.12
C LYS A 54 9.06 -9.21 14.46
N ARG A 55 9.72 -9.44 13.32
CA ARG A 55 10.28 -8.38 12.49
C ARG A 55 9.18 -7.57 11.83
N ARG A 56 9.33 -6.25 11.86
CA ARG A 56 8.43 -5.26 11.25
C ARG A 56 9.20 -4.33 10.34
N ARG A 57 8.62 -3.97 9.22
CA ARG A 57 9.10 -2.93 8.32
C ARG A 57 8.67 -1.56 8.83
N MET A 58 9.49 -0.54 8.55
CA MET A 58 9.18 0.86 8.81
C MET A 58 9.07 1.59 7.49
N LEU A 59 7.96 2.31 7.28
CA LEU A 59 7.87 3.25 6.18
C LEU A 59 8.82 4.42 6.49
N TYR A 60 9.74 4.68 5.59
CA TYR A 60 10.82 5.62 5.80
C TYR A 60 11.28 6.17 4.46
N ASP A 61 11.58 7.45 4.41
CA ASP A 61 12.15 8.13 3.26
C ASP A 61 11.35 7.86 1.97
N THR A 62 10.23 8.55 1.85
CA THR A 62 9.26 8.35 0.76
C THR A 62 9.19 9.57 -0.16
N ASP A 63 10.23 10.38 -0.20
CA ASP A 63 10.28 11.60 -1.01
C ASP A 63 10.35 11.31 -2.52
N PHE A 64 10.81 10.10 -2.92
CA PHE A 64 10.77 9.60 -4.29
C PHE A 64 9.45 8.92 -4.64
N SER A 65 8.33 9.52 -4.23
CA SER A 65 6.97 8.99 -4.39
C SER A 65 6.00 10.03 -4.94
N PHE A 66 4.76 9.62 -5.19
CA PHE A 66 3.65 10.46 -5.62
C PHE A 66 3.85 11.18 -6.96
N GLY A 67 4.63 10.56 -7.86
CA GLY A 67 4.94 11.13 -9.16
C GLY A 67 6.14 12.08 -9.12
N ILE A 68 7.23 11.64 -9.73
CA ILE A 68 8.46 12.42 -9.84
C ILE A 68 8.61 12.87 -11.29
N PRO A 69 8.60 14.18 -11.59
CA PRO A 69 8.51 14.69 -12.96
C PRO A 69 9.55 14.13 -13.94
N TRP A 70 10.78 13.90 -13.48
CA TRP A 70 11.87 13.37 -14.32
C TRP A 70 11.88 11.84 -14.43
N MET A 71 11.04 11.13 -13.68
CA MET A 71 10.87 9.67 -13.73
C MET A 71 9.57 9.22 -14.39
N GLY A 72 8.80 10.16 -14.93
CA GLY A 72 7.50 9.94 -15.53
C GLY A 72 6.32 10.07 -14.58
N LEU A 73 5.12 9.88 -15.10
CA LEU A 73 3.88 10.01 -14.34
C LEU A 73 3.74 8.82 -13.38
N GLY A 74 3.80 9.08 -12.07
CA GLY A 74 3.76 8.03 -11.06
C GLY A 74 2.41 7.34 -10.95
N TYR A 75 1.31 8.03 -11.23
CA TYR A 75 -0.03 7.45 -11.06
C TYR A 75 -0.32 6.29 -12.02
N ASN A 76 0.29 6.27 -13.21
CA ASN A 76 0.12 5.22 -14.21
C ASN A 76 1.31 4.25 -14.34
N PHE A 77 2.24 4.26 -13.39
CA PHE A 77 3.33 3.29 -13.38
C PHE A 77 2.92 2.02 -12.64
N ASN A 78 3.19 0.86 -13.23
CA ASN A 78 2.88 -0.43 -12.61
C ASN A 78 3.94 -0.82 -11.58
N THR A 79 3.87 -0.19 -10.41
CA THR A 79 4.78 -0.47 -9.29
C THR A 79 4.58 -1.87 -8.70
N LEU A 80 3.39 -2.49 -8.86
CA LEU A 80 3.19 -3.88 -8.46
C LEU A 80 4.03 -4.82 -9.31
N GLN A 81 3.98 -4.68 -10.63
CA GLN A 81 4.83 -5.46 -11.54
C GLN A 81 6.32 -5.23 -11.25
N PHE A 82 6.72 -3.95 -11.08
CA PHE A 82 8.08 -3.60 -10.71
C PHE A 82 8.53 -4.28 -9.40
N ALA A 83 7.67 -4.33 -8.39
CA ALA A 83 7.96 -4.94 -7.09
C ALA A 83 8.12 -6.47 -7.13
N VAL A 84 7.60 -7.13 -8.17
CA VAL A 84 7.69 -8.58 -8.32
C VAL A 84 8.69 -9.03 -9.38
N GLU A 85 9.36 -8.12 -10.06
CA GLU A 85 10.43 -8.45 -10.99
C GLU A 85 11.60 -9.12 -10.26
N GLU A 86 11.99 -10.30 -10.76
CA GLU A 86 13.11 -11.05 -10.19
C GLU A 86 14.47 -10.49 -10.58
N ASN A 87 14.54 -9.94 -11.78
CA ASN A 87 15.76 -9.40 -12.38
C ASN A 87 15.60 -7.91 -12.70
N GLY A 88 15.09 -7.15 -11.73
CA GLY A 88 15.00 -5.71 -11.84
C GLY A 88 16.38 -5.05 -11.92
N PRO A 89 16.46 -3.74 -12.21
CA PRO A 89 17.74 -3.03 -12.24
C PRO A 89 18.43 -3.10 -10.87
N ASP A 90 19.76 -3.11 -10.86
CA ASP A 90 20.55 -3.18 -9.63
C ASP A 90 20.15 -2.11 -8.61
N TRP A 91 19.79 -0.95 -9.07
CA TRP A 91 19.14 0.10 -8.29
C TRP A 91 17.89 0.58 -9.04
N PRO A 92 16.76 0.75 -8.36
CA PRO A 92 16.51 0.50 -6.91
C PRO A 92 15.98 -0.92 -6.62
N ASN A 93 15.89 -1.82 -7.58
CA ASN A 93 15.31 -3.15 -7.41
C ASN A 93 16.28 -4.30 -7.71
N PRO A 94 17.34 -4.52 -6.91
CA PRO A 94 18.19 -5.67 -7.05
C PRO A 94 17.46 -6.98 -6.72
N PRO A 95 17.87 -8.14 -7.26
CA PRO A 95 17.14 -9.41 -7.15
C PRO A 95 16.80 -9.87 -5.73
N TRP A 96 17.58 -9.47 -4.73
CA TRP A 96 17.37 -9.86 -3.32
C TRP A 96 16.28 -9.04 -2.61
N SER A 97 15.98 -7.83 -3.08
CA SER A 97 15.19 -6.83 -2.35
C SER A 97 13.73 -7.24 -2.15
N THR A 98 13.12 -7.85 -3.16
CA THR A 98 11.73 -8.32 -3.14
C THR A 98 11.59 -9.82 -2.99
N PHE A 99 12.71 -10.56 -2.80
CA PHE A 99 12.69 -12.01 -2.69
C PHE A 99 11.64 -12.52 -1.69
N LEU A 100 11.60 -11.95 -0.48
CA LEU A 100 10.63 -12.36 0.53
C LEU A 100 9.18 -12.06 0.09
N PHE A 101 8.93 -10.91 -0.50
CA PHE A 101 7.60 -10.54 -0.98
C PHE A 101 7.13 -11.48 -2.08
N ARG A 102 7.96 -11.73 -3.11
CA ARG A 102 7.67 -12.66 -4.19
C ARG A 102 7.40 -14.08 -3.67
N LYS A 103 8.20 -14.55 -2.72
CA LYS A 103 7.99 -15.87 -2.10
C LYS A 103 6.70 -15.95 -1.29
N LEU A 104 6.35 -14.92 -0.53
CA LEU A 104 5.10 -14.92 0.22
C LEU A 104 3.86 -14.87 -0.70
N LEU A 105 3.96 -14.25 -1.87
CA LEU A 105 2.89 -14.29 -2.88
C LEU A 105 2.63 -15.68 -3.48
N GLU A 106 3.53 -16.67 -3.30
CA GLU A 106 3.25 -18.07 -3.64
C GLU A 106 2.22 -18.72 -2.71
N ASN A 107 1.99 -18.14 -1.52
CA ASN A 107 1.03 -18.64 -0.56
C ASN A 107 -0.36 -18.02 -0.78
N SER A 108 -1.37 -18.84 -1.01
CA SER A 108 -2.73 -18.39 -1.30
C SER A 108 -3.34 -17.55 -0.17
N ASN A 109 -3.06 -17.88 1.10
CA ASN A 109 -3.56 -17.10 2.24
C ASN A 109 -2.93 -15.71 2.28
N TYR A 110 -1.61 -15.61 2.06
CA TYR A 110 -0.94 -14.32 1.98
C TYR A 110 -1.47 -13.48 0.82
N GLN A 111 -1.64 -14.11 -0.36
CA GLN A 111 -2.16 -13.46 -1.57
C GLN A 111 -3.57 -12.91 -1.36
N GLN A 112 -4.50 -13.73 -0.83
CA GLN A 112 -5.86 -13.30 -0.52
C GLN A 112 -5.89 -12.14 0.48
N ARG A 113 -5.06 -12.20 1.52
CA ARG A 113 -4.94 -11.11 2.51
C ARG A 113 -4.37 -9.84 1.90
N PHE A 114 -3.36 -9.95 1.02
CA PHE A 114 -2.79 -8.81 0.31
C PHE A 114 -3.85 -8.11 -0.55
N ILE A 115 -4.60 -8.86 -1.34
CA ILE A 115 -5.68 -8.33 -2.19
C ILE A 115 -6.77 -7.68 -1.34
N ASN A 116 -7.26 -8.36 -0.31
CA ASN A 116 -8.31 -7.84 0.56
C ASN A 116 -7.88 -6.56 1.30
N ILE A 117 -6.66 -6.49 1.82
CA ILE A 117 -6.16 -5.28 2.47
C ILE A 117 -6.02 -4.14 1.46
N PHE A 118 -5.62 -4.42 0.23
CA PHE A 118 -5.62 -3.41 -0.82
C PHE A 118 -7.03 -2.88 -1.10
N CYS A 119 -8.04 -3.76 -1.22
CA CYS A 119 -9.45 -3.37 -1.35
C CYS A 119 -9.92 -2.52 -0.16
N ASP A 120 -9.59 -2.92 1.07
CA ASP A 120 -9.89 -2.12 2.26
C ASP A 120 -9.31 -0.70 2.14
N ARG A 121 -8.09 -0.54 1.61
CA ARG A 121 -7.47 0.76 1.42
C ARG A 121 -8.13 1.56 0.30
N PHE A 122 -8.53 0.94 -0.80
CA PHE A 122 -9.29 1.60 -1.86
C PHE A 122 -10.65 2.11 -1.39
N ASN A 123 -11.28 1.38 -0.48
CA ASN A 123 -12.57 1.75 0.11
C ASN A 123 -12.45 2.79 1.24
N THR A 124 -11.23 3.14 1.66
CA THR A 124 -11.01 4.03 2.81
C THR A 124 -10.01 5.15 2.49
N ILE A 125 -8.72 4.90 2.70
CA ILE A 125 -7.70 5.95 2.67
C ILE A 125 -7.22 6.30 1.27
N PHE A 126 -7.37 5.40 0.30
CA PHE A 126 -6.92 5.60 -1.08
C PHE A 126 -8.03 6.11 -2.00
N THR A 127 -9.17 6.53 -1.46
CA THR A 127 -10.17 7.23 -2.29
C THR A 127 -9.61 8.56 -2.78
N SER A 128 -9.91 8.94 -4.02
CA SER A 128 -9.45 10.21 -4.61
C SER A 128 -9.81 11.40 -3.73
N ASP A 129 -11.04 11.46 -3.24
CA ASP A 129 -11.50 12.56 -2.38
C ASP A 129 -10.68 12.67 -1.09
N ASN A 130 -10.42 11.54 -0.41
CA ASN A 130 -9.65 11.55 0.83
C ASN A 130 -8.21 11.98 0.57
N MET A 131 -7.59 11.49 -0.51
CA MET A 131 -6.21 11.83 -0.85
C MET A 131 -6.08 13.29 -1.27
N VAL A 132 -6.96 13.80 -2.14
CA VAL A 132 -6.97 15.20 -2.58
C VAL A 132 -7.22 16.13 -1.40
N ASN A 133 -8.20 15.83 -0.54
CA ASN A 133 -8.48 16.63 0.66
C ASN A 133 -7.28 16.68 1.62
N ARG A 134 -6.55 15.57 1.77
CA ARG A 134 -5.32 15.54 2.58
C ARG A 134 -4.20 16.37 1.97
N LEU A 135 -4.00 16.26 0.66
CA LEU A 135 -3.03 17.08 -0.06
C LEU A 135 -3.35 18.57 0.11
N ASP A 136 -4.61 18.96 -0.11
CA ASP A 136 -5.04 20.37 -0.01
C ASP A 136 -4.85 20.93 1.39
N SER A 137 -5.16 20.13 2.41
CA SER A 137 -4.93 20.49 3.81
C SER A 137 -3.45 20.74 4.08
N ILE A 138 -2.56 19.86 3.60
CA ILE A 138 -1.10 20.00 3.77
C ILE A 138 -0.59 21.22 2.99
N ALA A 139 -0.95 21.34 1.71
CA ALA A 139 -0.52 22.45 0.86
C ALA A 139 -0.94 23.80 1.44
N THR A 140 -2.18 23.90 1.90
CA THR A 140 -2.70 25.12 2.54
C THR A 140 -1.94 25.47 3.82
N SER A 141 -1.53 24.47 4.61
CA SER A 141 -0.83 24.70 5.88
C SER A 141 0.56 25.29 5.71
N ILE A 142 1.16 25.17 4.52
CA ILE A 142 2.54 25.63 4.26
C ILE A 142 2.66 26.71 3.16
N VAL A 143 1.56 27.07 2.50
CA VAL A 143 1.57 27.99 1.36
C VAL A 143 2.20 29.34 1.68
N ASP A 144 1.95 29.89 2.87
CA ASP A 144 2.47 31.19 3.28
C ASP A 144 4.02 31.17 3.51
N ILE A 145 4.58 30.00 3.73
CA ILE A 145 6.04 29.82 3.92
C ILE A 145 6.76 29.63 2.58
N ILE A 146 6.08 29.23 1.52
CA ILE A 146 6.67 28.97 0.21
C ILE A 146 7.45 30.14 -0.36
N PRO A 147 6.93 31.40 -0.35
CA PRO A 147 7.71 32.55 -0.82
C PRO A 147 9.01 32.78 -0.04
N VAL A 148 9.00 32.55 1.27
CA VAL A 148 10.20 32.67 2.14
C VAL A 148 11.22 31.59 1.76
N HIS A 149 10.75 30.36 1.55
CA HIS A 149 11.58 29.24 1.11
C HIS A 149 12.19 29.51 -0.27
N GLN A 150 11.39 29.97 -1.24
CA GLN A 150 11.82 30.30 -2.60
C GLN A 150 12.87 31.40 -2.61
N ASN A 151 12.70 32.44 -1.78
CA ASN A 151 13.68 33.53 -1.67
C ASN A 151 15.03 33.02 -1.11
N LYS A 152 15.00 32.10 -0.15
CA LYS A 152 16.21 31.51 0.43
C LYS A 152 16.89 30.49 -0.48
N TRP A 153 16.07 29.73 -1.23
CA TRP A 153 16.50 28.63 -2.09
C TRP A 153 15.91 28.77 -3.50
N PRO A 154 16.39 29.72 -4.32
CA PRO A 154 15.74 30.08 -5.59
C PRO A 154 15.61 28.93 -6.59
N GLN A 155 16.40 27.86 -6.46
CA GLN A 155 16.40 26.74 -7.38
C GLN A 155 15.51 25.55 -6.93
N SER A 156 15.07 25.53 -5.67
CA SER A 156 14.40 24.35 -5.10
C SER A 156 12.88 24.36 -5.16
N ALA A 157 12.22 25.49 -5.42
CA ALA A 157 10.77 25.59 -5.35
C ALA A 157 10.16 26.45 -6.48
N ASN A 158 10.86 26.57 -7.60
CA ASN A 158 10.43 27.45 -8.71
C ASN A 158 9.11 27.05 -9.38
N ASN A 159 8.56 25.85 -9.07
CA ASN A 159 7.32 25.34 -9.67
C ASN A 159 6.42 24.73 -8.60
N TRP A 160 6.22 25.40 -7.47
CA TRP A 160 5.38 24.89 -6.37
C TRP A 160 4.01 24.42 -6.85
N ASP A 161 3.26 25.27 -7.53
CA ASP A 161 1.90 24.93 -7.99
C ASP A 161 1.91 23.76 -8.97
N TYR A 162 2.88 23.72 -9.87
CA TYR A 162 3.07 22.61 -10.80
C TYR A 162 3.35 21.29 -10.05
N ASN A 163 4.24 21.31 -9.04
CA ASN A 163 4.56 20.12 -8.27
C ASN A 163 3.38 19.66 -7.41
N VAL A 164 2.63 20.60 -6.82
CA VAL A 164 1.38 20.27 -6.10
C VAL A 164 0.36 19.64 -7.06
N GLN A 165 0.27 20.14 -8.31
CA GLN A 165 -0.62 19.55 -9.29
C GLN A 165 -0.24 18.13 -9.69
N ILE A 166 1.06 17.78 -9.79
CA ILE A 166 1.52 16.42 -10.03
C ILE A 166 1.04 15.47 -8.92
N VAL A 167 1.18 15.88 -7.66
CA VAL A 167 0.70 15.08 -6.53
C VAL A 167 -0.83 15.00 -6.51
N ARG A 168 -1.52 16.05 -6.96
CA ARG A 168 -3.00 16.07 -7.09
C ARG A 168 -3.47 15.08 -8.16
N ASP A 169 -2.84 15.08 -9.33
CA ASP A 169 -3.14 14.13 -10.40
C ASP A 169 -2.88 12.70 -9.94
N PHE A 170 -1.78 12.49 -9.20
CA PHE A 170 -1.51 11.20 -8.58
C PHE A 170 -2.63 10.80 -7.61
N ALA A 171 -3.03 11.67 -6.70
CA ALA A 171 -4.11 11.44 -5.75
C ALA A 171 -5.46 11.12 -6.45
N GLN A 172 -5.70 11.76 -7.59
CA GLN A 172 -6.94 11.60 -8.33
C GLN A 172 -7.02 10.29 -9.11
N PHE A 173 -5.92 9.87 -9.75
CA PHE A 173 -5.96 8.80 -10.73
C PHE A 173 -5.33 7.48 -10.25
N ARG A 174 -4.47 7.51 -9.23
CA ARG A 174 -3.68 6.34 -8.82
C ARG A 174 -4.50 5.10 -8.51
N SER A 175 -5.62 5.25 -7.82
CA SER A 175 -6.45 4.12 -7.40
C SER A 175 -7.04 3.33 -8.56
N GLU A 176 -7.44 4.01 -9.63
CA GLU A 176 -7.97 3.37 -10.85
C GLU A 176 -6.90 2.48 -11.50
N TYR A 177 -5.72 3.04 -11.80
CA TYR A 177 -4.60 2.26 -12.36
C TYR A 177 -4.15 1.11 -11.47
N MET A 178 -4.12 1.32 -10.15
CA MET A 178 -3.72 0.25 -9.24
C MET A 178 -4.75 -0.89 -9.19
N ARG A 179 -6.05 -0.62 -9.36
CA ARG A 179 -7.08 -1.67 -9.51
C ARG A 179 -6.80 -2.49 -10.79
N GLU A 180 -6.59 -1.84 -11.92
CA GLU A 180 -6.26 -2.52 -13.18
C GLU A 180 -5.01 -3.40 -13.05
N TYR A 181 -3.97 -2.93 -12.36
CA TYR A 181 -2.74 -3.70 -12.15
C TYR A 181 -2.95 -4.89 -11.23
N LEU A 182 -3.77 -4.77 -10.18
CA LEU A 182 -4.14 -5.89 -9.32
C LEU A 182 -4.95 -6.93 -10.10
N GLU A 183 -5.94 -6.49 -10.87
CA GLU A 183 -6.76 -7.37 -11.72
C GLU A 183 -5.91 -8.14 -12.71
N SER A 184 -5.04 -7.45 -13.43
CA SER A 184 -4.15 -8.07 -14.40
C SER A 184 -3.16 -9.04 -13.76
N PHE A 185 -2.54 -8.65 -12.63
CA PHE A 185 -1.49 -9.45 -11.99
C PHE A 185 -2.03 -10.71 -11.32
N PHE A 186 -3.16 -10.60 -10.62
CA PHE A 186 -3.77 -11.72 -9.91
C PHE A 186 -4.88 -12.44 -10.70
N ASN A 187 -5.12 -12.03 -11.95
CA ASN A 187 -6.21 -12.54 -12.80
C ASN A 187 -7.56 -12.46 -12.09
N LEU A 188 -7.85 -11.29 -11.49
CA LEU A 188 -9.11 -11.06 -10.79
C LEU A 188 -10.18 -10.60 -11.77
N SER A 189 -11.43 -10.95 -11.45
CA SER A 189 -12.60 -10.52 -12.20
C SER A 189 -13.72 -10.13 -11.24
N ASN A 190 -14.73 -9.44 -11.77
CA ASN A 190 -15.97 -9.17 -11.04
C ASN A 190 -15.75 -8.41 -9.70
N LEU A 191 -15.15 -7.22 -9.79
CA LEU A 191 -15.22 -6.25 -8.69
C LEU A 191 -16.69 -5.91 -8.43
N THR A 192 -17.17 -6.09 -7.21
CA THR A 192 -18.57 -5.90 -6.85
C THR A 192 -18.70 -5.21 -5.50
N GLU A 193 -19.81 -4.53 -5.34
CA GLU A 193 -20.18 -3.92 -4.06
C GLU A 193 -20.68 -5.00 -3.09
N ALA A 194 -20.12 -5.02 -1.88
CA ALA A 194 -20.51 -5.89 -0.78
C ALA A 194 -21.00 -5.07 0.40
N GLY A 195 -22.22 -5.37 0.87
CA GLY A 195 -22.85 -4.72 2.02
C GLY A 195 -22.75 -5.60 3.27
N PHE A 196 -22.34 -4.99 4.38
CA PHE A 196 -22.21 -5.65 5.69
C PHE A 196 -23.01 -4.88 6.73
N TYR A 197 -23.73 -5.61 7.58
CA TYR A 197 -24.62 -5.02 8.57
C TYR A 197 -24.46 -5.71 9.91
N SER A 198 -24.43 -4.94 11.00
CA SER A 198 -24.47 -5.47 12.37
C SER A 198 -25.77 -5.09 13.06
N THR A 199 -26.22 -5.94 13.97
CA THR A 199 -27.33 -5.65 14.89
C THR A 199 -26.81 -5.06 16.19
N PRO A 200 -27.67 -4.40 17.02
CA PRO A 200 -27.27 -3.95 18.34
C PRO A 200 -26.69 -5.10 19.20
N GLY A 201 -25.64 -4.81 19.98
CA GLY A 201 -24.92 -5.77 20.82
C GLY A 201 -23.55 -6.15 20.30
N GLY A 202 -23.06 -5.45 19.26
CA GLY A 202 -21.69 -5.64 18.76
C GLY A 202 -21.44 -4.93 17.45
N LYS A 203 -20.18 -5.04 17.02
CA LYS A 203 -19.68 -4.54 15.73
C LYS A 203 -19.25 -5.69 14.86
N ILE A 204 -19.09 -5.41 13.57
CA ILE A 204 -18.43 -6.30 12.63
C ILE A 204 -17.03 -5.78 12.31
N LYS A 205 -16.12 -6.70 12.08
CA LYS A 205 -14.83 -6.40 11.45
C LYS A 205 -14.76 -7.10 10.10
N ILE A 206 -14.49 -6.33 9.06
CA ILE A 206 -14.37 -6.80 7.68
C ILE A 206 -12.91 -6.69 7.30
N ASN A 207 -12.22 -7.81 7.14
CA ASN A 207 -10.77 -7.86 6.97
C ASN A 207 -10.02 -6.99 8.01
N THR A 208 -9.69 -5.73 7.66
CA THR A 208 -9.00 -4.78 8.55
C THR A 208 -9.89 -3.63 9.02
N ILE A 209 -11.11 -3.51 8.50
CA ILE A 209 -12.02 -2.40 8.76
C ILE A 209 -12.96 -2.76 9.90
N VAL A 210 -13.10 -1.87 10.88
CA VAL A 210 -14.19 -1.87 11.87
C VAL A 210 -14.99 -0.61 11.63
N PRO A 211 -16.16 -0.69 10.99
CA PRO A 211 -16.98 0.48 10.71
C PRO A 211 -17.43 1.18 12.02
N GLU A 212 -17.54 2.51 11.97
CA GLU A 212 -18.12 3.28 13.08
C GLU A 212 -19.64 3.10 13.17
N SER A 213 -20.29 2.91 12.02
CA SER A 213 -21.73 2.66 11.92
C SER A 213 -22.03 1.15 11.86
N ASN A 214 -23.31 0.80 12.07
CA ASN A 214 -23.78 -0.58 11.98
C ASN A 214 -23.87 -1.10 10.54
N SER A 215 -23.43 -0.32 9.55
CA SER A 215 -23.41 -0.71 8.14
C SER A 215 -22.11 -0.28 7.49
N TRP A 216 -21.64 -1.09 6.54
CA TRP A 216 -20.50 -0.82 5.71
C TRP A 216 -20.77 -1.32 4.29
N ILE A 217 -20.40 -0.52 3.32
CA ILE A 217 -20.45 -0.90 1.91
C ILE A 217 -19.06 -0.65 1.32
N GLY A 218 -18.55 -1.61 0.59
CA GLY A 218 -17.23 -1.49 -0.08
C GLY A 218 -17.13 -2.43 -1.28
N GLU A 219 -16.19 -2.13 -2.16
CA GLU A 219 -15.92 -2.90 -3.38
C GLU A 219 -14.86 -3.97 -3.12
N TYR A 220 -15.18 -5.20 -3.48
CA TYR A 220 -14.31 -6.37 -3.33
C TYR A 220 -14.43 -7.30 -4.53
N TYR A 221 -13.40 -8.13 -4.75
CA TYR A 221 -13.43 -9.14 -5.82
C TYR A 221 -14.16 -10.39 -5.38
N THR A 222 -15.12 -10.87 -6.19
CA THR A 222 -15.94 -12.05 -5.88
C THR A 222 -15.11 -13.33 -5.77
N ASP A 223 -13.95 -13.37 -6.42
CA ASP A 223 -13.03 -14.52 -6.42
C ASP A 223 -12.23 -14.64 -5.12
N ILE A 224 -12.27 -13.61 -4.26
CA ILE A 224 -11.44 -13.51 -3.05
C ILE A 224 -12.33 -13.55 -1.81
N PRO A 225 -12.22 -14.58 -0.95
CA PRO A 225 -12.99 -14.68 0.29
C PRO A 225 -12.71 -13.50 1.22
N ILE A 226 -13.76 -12.84 1.71
CA ILE A 226 -13.70 -11.76 2.68
C ILE A 226 -13.78 -12.35 4.09
N ARG A 227 -12.89 -11.92 4.98
CA ARG A 227 -12.94 -12.30 6.39
C ARG A 227 -13.88 -11.36 7.16
N VAL A 228 -14.89 -11.94 7.80
CA VAL A 228 -15.83 -11.21 8.66
C VAL A 228 -15.75 -11.76 10.08
N GLU A 229 -15.60 -10.90 11.05
CA GLU A 229 -15.54 -11.25 12.48
C GLU A 229 -16.61 -10.45 13.25
N ALA A 230 -17.33 -11.10 14.16
CA ALA A 230 -18.17 -10.42 15.13
C ALA A 230 -17.32 -9.92 16.31
N ILE A 231 -17.54 -8.68 16.73
CA ILE A 231 -16.92 -8.06 17.91
C ILE A 231 -18.07 -7.75 18.88
N PRO A 232 -18.30 -8.57 19.92
CA PRO A 232 -19.29 -8.26 20.96
C PRO A 232 -18.96 -6.98 21.72
N ASP A 233 -20.01 -6.24 22.20
CA ASP A 233 -19.86 -5.07 23.06
C ASP A 233 -19.30 -5.42 24.44
#